data_2f41a183a5f6824b2749e9131e57458b
#
_entry.id   2f41a183a5f6824b2749e9131e57458b
#
_cell.length_a   1.000
_cell.length_b   1.000
_cell.length_c   1.000
_cell.angle_alpha   90.00
_cell.angle_beta   90.00
_cell.angle_gamma   90.00
#
_symmetry.space_group_name_H-M   'P 1'
#
loop_
_entity.id
_entity.type
_entity.pdbx_description
1 polymer ?
#
loop_
_entity_poly.entity_id
_entity_poly.type
_entity_poly.pdbx_seq_one_letter_code
_entity_poly.pdbx_strand_id
1 'polypeptide(L)'
;VASGSWHKALRLLNETEEQVYNQEKFASLMRLCWERKMLPVNEWVSEIASLGRERQKSFLQHAIRMIRENFVKNFGIDRLNYMTEREKNFSARFSPYVHEGNVIPLCEEFERAYSDISRNGNAKIIFTDLCNKVMQNIRP
;
A
#
# COMPACT_ATOMS: atom_id res chain seq x y z
N VAL A 1 22.62 24.24 17.86
CA VAL A 1 22.33 22.92 18.43
C VAL A 1 20.84 22.63 18.39
N ALA A 2 19.99 23.57 18.79
CA ALA A 2 18.56 23.40 18.76
C ALA A 2 18.02 23.19 17.33
N SER A 3 18.63 23.83 16.33
CA SER A 3 18.16 23.73 14.96
C SER A 3 18.30 22.32 14.39
N GLY A 4 19.35 21.60 14.74
CA GLY A 4 19.53 20.23 14.31
C GLY A 4 18.48 19.29 14.83
N SER A 5 18.14 19.40 16.12
CA SER A 5 17.07 18.60 16.75
C SER A 5 15.71 18.95 16.16
N TRP A 6 15.48 20.21 15.85
CA TRP A 6 14.23 20.67 15.27
C TRP A 6 13.98 20.05 13.89
N HIS A 7 15.01 20.07 13.01
CA HIS A 7 14.89 19.45 11.68
C HIS A 7 14.64 17.96 11.75
N LYS A 8 15.30 17.28 12.69
CA LYS A 8 15.12 15.85 12.88
C LYS A 8 13.70 15.53 13.34
N ALA A 9 13.16 16.33 14.27
CA ALA A 9 11.80 16.15 14.76
C ALA A 9 10.77 16.36 13.64
N LEU A 10 10.96 17.38 12.80
CA LEU A 10 10.07 17.64 11.67
C LEU A 10 10.09 16.49 10.66
N ARG A 11 11.28 15.96 10.41
CA ARG A 11 11.40 14.81 9.49
C ARG A 11 10.64 13.60 9.99
N LEU A 12 10.76 13.27 11.27
CA LEU A 12 10.05 12.14 11.87
C LEU A 12 8.54 12.35 11.83
N LEU A 13 8.08 13.56 12.06
CA LEU A 13 6.66 13.87 11.99
C LEU A 13 6.12 13.69 10.57
N ASN A 14 6.85 14.18 9.56
CA ASN A 14 6.46 14.02 8.17
C ASN A 14 6.43 12.56 7.74
N GLU A 15 7.40 11.76 8.19
CA GLU A 15 7.45 10.33 7.90
C GLU A 15 6.24 9.61 8.51
N THR A 16 5.86 9.99 9.73
CA THR A 16 4.70 9.39 10.39
C THR A 16 3.41 9.73 9.64
N GLU A 17 3.25 10.99 9.22
CA GLU A 17 2.09 11.40 8.43
C GLU A 17 2.02 10.67 7.10
N GLU A 18 3.16 10.48 6.45
CA GLU A 18 3.23 9.73 5.20
C GLU A 18 2.83 8.27 5.39
N GLN A 19 3.29 7.65 6.48
CA GLN A 19 2.93 6.27 6.79
C GLN A 19 1.43 6.12 7.03
N VAL A 20 0.84 7.07 7.75
CA VAL A 20 -0.61 7.07 7.99
C VAL A 20 -1.36 7.22 6.68
N TYR A 21 -0.93 8.14 5.83
CA TYR A 21 -1.53 8.35 4.52
C TYR A 21 -1.46 7.07 3.67
N ASN A 22 -0.27 6.45 3.61
CA ASN A 22 -0.07 5.23 2.83
C ASN A 22 -0.97 4.09 3.34
N GLN A 23 -1.11 3.98 4.66
CA GLN A 23 -1.95 2.96 5.27
C GLN A 23 -3.42 3.17 4.91
N GLU A 24 -3.90 4.39 4.98
CA GLU A 24 -5.28 4.71 4.64
C GLU A 24 -5.56 4.49 3.15
N LYS A 25 -4.61 4.88 2.29
CA LYS A 25 -4.74 4.66 0.85
C LYS A 25 -4.76 3.18 0.51
N PHE A 26 -3.93 2.39 1.18
CA PHE A 26 -3.91 0.95 0.96
C PHE A 26 -5.22 0.30 1.41
N ALA A 27 -5.71 0.67 2.60
CA ALA A 27 -6.99 0.16 3.10
C ALA A 27 -8.13 0.50 2.15
N SER A 28 -8.17 1.75 1.67
CA SER A 28 -9.19 2.19 0.71
C SER A 28 -9.10 1.40 -0.59
N LEU A 29 -7.88 1.19 -1.10
CA LEU A 29 -7.68 0.43 -2.33
C LEU A 29 -8.27 -0.98 -2.21
N MET A 30 -7.92 -1.67 -1.15
CA MET A 30 -8.37 -3.05 -0.97
C MET A 30 -9.90 -3.13 -0.82
N ARG A 31 -10.49 -2.20 -0.07
CA ARG A 31 -11.94 -2.16 0.10
C ARG A 31 -12.65 -1.87 -1.22
N LEU A 32 -12.19 -0.86 -1.96
CA LEU A 32 -12.81 -0.49 -3.23
C LEU A 32 -12.67 -1.58 -4.28
N CYS A 33 -11.53 -2.23 -4.32
CA CYS A 33 -11.31 -3.35 -5.25
C CYS A 33 -12.19 -4.55 -4.87
N TRP A 34 -12.34 -4.82 -3.57
CA TRP A 34 -13.22 -5.89 -3.11
C TRP A 34 -14.67 -5.61 -3.52
N GLU A 35 -15.12 -4.37 -3.36
CA GLU A 35 -16.47 -3.96 -3.72
C GLU A 35 -16.67 -3.78 -5.23
N ARG A 36 -15.58 -3.65 -5.98
CA ARG A 36 -15.58 -3.44 -7.44
C ARG A 36 -16.33 -2.17 -7.86
N LYS A 37 -16.19 -1.11 -7.09
CA LYS A 37 -16.82 0.18 -7.39
C LYS A 37 -15.89 1.02 -8.26
N MET A 38 -16.19 1.06 -9.57
CA MET A 38 -15.28 1.67 -10.54
C MET A 38 -15.13 3.18 -10.39
N LEU A 39 -16.20 3.91 -10.07
CA LEU A 39 -16.10 5.36 -9.91
C LEU A 39 -15.18 5.75 -8.76
N PRO A 40 -15.39 5.24 -7.53
CA PRO A 40 -14.44 5.50 -6.44
C PRO A 40 -13.02 5.01 -6.72
N VAL A 41 -12.87 3.91 -7.46
CA VAL A 41 -11.53 3.43 -7.86
C VAL A 41 -10.84 4.44 -8.76
N ASN A 42 -11.56 5.00 -9.72
CA ASN A 42 -11.01 6.02 -10.61
C ASN A 42 -10.62 7.27 -9.85
N GLU A 43 -11.40 7.69 -8.86
CA GLU A 43 -11.06 8.82 -8.00
C GLU A 43 -9.80 8.53 -7.19
N TRP A 44 -9.68 7.32 -6.65
CA TRP A 44 -8.50 6.88 -5.91
C TRP A 44 -7.25 6.96 -6.78
N VAL A 45 -7.36 6.47 -8.04
CA VAL A 45 -6.25 6.52 -9.00
C VAL A 45 -5.86 7.96 -9.31
N SER A 46 -6.83 8.83 -9.55
CA SER A 46 -6.56 10.23 -9.85
C SER A 46 -5.83 10.92 -8.71
N GLU A 47 -6.21 10.64 -7.46
CA GLU A 47 -5.55 11.22 -6.31
C GLU A 47 -4.10 10.76 -6.21
N ILE A 48 -3.85 9.45 -6.30
CA ILE A 48 -2.48 8.94 -6.14
C ILE A 48 -1.59 9.36 -7.31
N ALA A 49 -2.16 9.46 -8.50
CA ALA A 49 -1.42 9.90 -9.69
C ALA A 49 -0.96 11.36 -9.56
N SER A 50 -1.63 12.16 -8.74
CA SER A 50 -1.27 13.56 -8.52
C SER A 50 -0.16 13.78 -7.52
N LEU A 51 0.26 12.74 -6.77
CA LEU A 51 1.22 12.89 -5.67
C LEU A 51 2.67 13.07 -6.09
N GLY A 52 3.04 12.68 -7.29
CA GLY A 52 4.44 12.66 -7.71
C GLY A 52 5.11 11.31 -7.43
N ARG A 53 6.21 11.08 -8.14
CA ARG A 53 6.84 9.75 -8.18
C ARG A 53 7.30 9.25 -6.82
N GLU A 54 7.96 10.10 -6.04
CA GLU A 54 8.51 9.66 -4.76
C GLU A 54 7.42 9.19 -3.78
N ARG A 55 6.31 9.90 -3.74
CA ARG A 55 5.18 9.52 -2.88
C ARG A 55 4.50 8.26 -3.40
N GLN A 56 4.41 8.10 -4.70
CA GLN A 56 3.86 6.90 -5.33
C GLN A 56 4.71 5.68 -5.02
N LYS A 57 6.03 5.82 -5.10
CA LYS A 57 6.94 4.74 -4.75
C LYS A 57 6.85 4.37 -3.27
N SER A 58 6.78 5.37 -2.40
CA SER A 58 6.62 5.17 -0.96
C SER A 58 5.34 4.38 -0.66
N PHE A 59 4.24 4.74 -1.31
CA PHE A 59 2.97 4.02 -1.16
C PHE A 59 3.12 2.55 -1.59
N LEU A 60 3.73 2.31 -2.74
CA LEU A 60 3.88 0.95 -3.25
C LEU A 60 4.76 0.09 -2.35
N GLN A 61 5.84 0.66 -1.81
CA GLN A 61 6.69 -0.05 -0.85
C GLN A 61 5.91 -0.42 0.41
N HIS A 62 5.10 0.50 0.91
CA HIS A 62 4.25 0.25 2.07
C HIS A 62 3.26 -0.89 1.78
N ALA A 63 2.62 -0.85 0.62
CA ALA A 63 1.66 -1.87 0.22
C ALA A 63 2.29 -3.25 0.14
N ILE A 64 3.49 -3.34 -0.45
CA ILE A 64 4.21 -4.61 -0.55
C ILE A 64 4.52 -5.15 0.84
N ARG A 65 4.99 -4.29 1.73
CA ARG A 65 5.27 -4.68 3.11
C ARG A 65 4.02 -5.20 3.81
N MET A 66 2.89 -4.51 3.65
CA MET A 66 1.64 -4.92 4.29
C MET A 66 1.14 -6.26 3.77
N ILE A 67 1.28 -6.52 2.48
CA ILE A 67 0.88 -7.81 1.90
C ILE A 67 1.75 -8.94 2.47
N ARG A 68 3.06 -8.73 2.57
CA ARG A 68 3.97 -9.72 3.13
C ARG A 68 3.70 -10.00 4.61
N GLU A 69 3.43 -8.95 5.39
CA GLU A 69 3.13 -9.10 6.81
C GLU A 69 1.81 -9.87 7.01
N ASN A 70 0.81 -9.61 6.17
CA ASN A 70 -0.44 -10.36 6.24
C ASN A 70 -0.25 -11.83 5.85
N PHE A 71 0.62 -12.11 4.90
CA PHE A 71 0.97 -13.48 4.54
C PHE A 71 1.59 -14.21 5.72
N VAL A 72 2.56 -13.58 6.37
CA VAL A 72 3.25 -14.15 7.54
C VAL A 72 2.24 -14.45 8.65
N LYS A 73 1.31 -13.53 8.90
CA LYS A 73 0.28 -13.70 9.92
C LYS A 73 -0.62 -14.91 9.61
N ASN A 74 -1.01 -15.05 8.35
CA ASN A 74 -1.90 -16.16 7.95
C ASN A 74 -1.23 -17.52 8.12
N PHE A 75 0.11 -17.56 8.12
CA PHE A 75 0.86 -18.80 8.35
C PHE A 75 1.26 -18.98 9.81
N GLY A 76 0.80 -18.08 10.71
CA GLY A 76 1.06 -18.21 12.12
C GLY A 76 2.46 -17.83 12.58
N ILE A 77 3.26 -17.24 11.68
CA ILE A 77 4.60 -16.76 12.04
C ILE A 77 4.47 -15.39 12.66
N ASP A 78 4.97 -15.22 13.87
CA ASP A 78 4.84 -13.97 14.60
C ASP A 78 5.93 -12.98 14.20
N ARG A 79 5.57 -11.99 13.41
CA ARG A 79 6.41 -10.84 13.06
C ARG A 79 5.70 -9.52 13.28
N LEU A 80 4.65 -9.55 14.09
CA LEU A 80 3.83 -8.36 14.35
C LEU A 80 4.60 -7.27 15.12
N ASN A 81 5.75 -7.61 15.72
CA ASN A 81 6.55 -6.66 16.47
C ASN A 81 7.10 -5.51 15.62
N TYR A 82 7.15 -5.70 14.29
CA TYR A 82 7.65 -4.68 13.38
C TYR A 82 6.56 -3.77 12.83
N MET A 83 5.32 -4.00 13.22
CA MET A 83 4.18 -3.22 12.74
C MET A 83 3.74 -2.23 13.79
N THR A 84 3.25 -1.07 13.32
CA THR A 84 2.62 -0.09 14.21
C THR A 84 1.30 -0.63 14.73
N GLU A 85 0.77 -0.01 15.79
CA GLU A 85 -0.53 -0.40 16.34
C GLU A 85 -1.64 -0.30 15.30
N ARG A 86 -1.61 0.78 14.52
CA ARG A 86 -2.60 1.00 13.46
C ARG A 86 -2.49 -0.07 12.37
N GLU A 87 -1.27 -0.41 11.98
CA GLU A 87 -1.04 -1.46 10.98
C GLU A 87 -1.51 -2.82 11.46
N LYS A 88 -1.29 -3.13 12.74
CA LYS A 88 -1.76 -4.39 13.32
C LYS A 88 -3.28 -4.49 13.29
N ASN A 89 -3.97 -3.40 13.63
CA ASN A 89 -5.43 -3.37 13.60
C ASN A 89 -5.96 -3.54 12.17
N PHE A 90 -5.34 -2.89 11.20
CA PHE A 90 -5.70 -3.04 9.80
C PHE A 90 -5.42 -4.46 9.32
N SER A 91 -4.25 -5.00 9.66
CA SER A 91 -3.85 -6.34 9.26
C SER A 91 -4.86 -7.40 9.74
N ALA A 92 -5.38 -7.25 10.97
CA ALA A 92 -6.37 -8.17 11.50
C ALA A 92 -7.65 -8.20 10.65
N ARG A 93 -8.06 -7.05 10.14
CA ARG A 93 -9.26 -6.95 9.29
C ARG A 93 -8.98 -7.35 7.84
N PHE A 94 -7.75 -7.13 7.38
CA PHE A 94 -7.38 -7.35 5.98
C PHE A 94 -6.96 -8.78 5.68
N SER A 95 -6.49 -9.54 6.68
CA SER A 95 -5.93 -10.86 6.45
C SER A 95 -6.86 -11.83 5.70
N PRO A 96 -8.22 -11.72 5.75
CA PRO A 96 -9.07 -12.58 4.94
C PRO A 96 -8.94 -12.37 3.42
N TYR A 97 -8.45 -11.21 2.98
CA TYR A 97 -8.30 -10.90 1.56
C TYR A 97 -7.02 -11.48 0.96
N VAL A 98 -6.03 -11.78 1.80
CA VAL A 98 -4.73 -12.28 1.35
C VAL A 98 -4.55 -13.70 1.86
N HIS A 99 -4.36 -14.65 0.96
CA HIS A 99 -4.18 -16.05 1.28
C HIS A 99 -3.05 -16.64 0.44
N GLU A 100 -2.71 -17.90 0.71
CA GLU A 100 -1.60 -18.57 0.03
C GLU A 100 -1.74 -18.52 -1.49
N GLY A 101 -2.97 -18.58 -2.01
CA GLY A 101 -3.21 -18.61 -3.45
C GLY A 101 -3.05 -17.27 -4.13
N ASN A 102 -3.11 -16.15 -3.42
CA ASN A 102 -3.06 -14.83 -4.05
C ASN A 102 -1.93 -13.92 -3.57
N VAL A 103 -1.21 -14.28 -2.50
CA VAL A 103 -0.19 -13.40 -1.94
C VAL A 103 0.93 -13.13 -2.95
N ILE A 104 1.41 -14.14 -3.64
CA ILE A 104 2.51 -13.98 -4.61
C ILE A 104 2.07 -13.14 -5.80
N PRO A 105 0.94 -13.45 -6.48
CA PRO A 105 0.47 -12.58 -7.56
C PRO A 105 0.23 -11.13 -7.14
N LEU A 106 -0.32 -10.90 -5.95
CA LEU A 106 -0.53 -9.53 -5.46
C LEU A 106 0.80 -8.80 -5.28
N CYS A 107 1.77 -9.44 -4.62
CA CYS A 107 3.10 -8.84 -4.46
C CYS A 107 3.74 -8.53 -5.81
N GLU A 108 3.66 -9.44 -6.77
CA GLU A 108 4.24 -9.24 -8.08
C GLU A 108 3.64 -8.05 -8.81
N GLU A 109 2.33 -7.85 -8.69
CA GLU A 109 1.67 -6.71 -9.33
C GLU A 109 2.10 -5.37 -8.71
N PHE A 110 2.21 -5.31 -7.38
CA PHE A 110 2.69 -4.11 -6.72
C PHE A 110 4.17 -3.84 -7.03
N GLU A 111 4.98 -4.89 -7.10
CA GLU A 111 6.40 -4.75 -7.46
C GLU A 111 6.57 -4.28 -8.90
N ARG A 112 5.73 -4.78 -9.81
CA ARG A 112 5.74 -4.34 -11.21
C ARG A 112 5.36 -2.86 -11.30
N ALA A 113 4.34 -2.43 -10.56
CA ALA A 113 3.94 -1.03 -10.54
C ALA A 113 5.08 -0.16 -10.00
N TYR A 114 5.76 -0.59 -8.96
CA TYR A 114 6.91 0.12 -8.42
C TYR A 114 7.99 0.29 -9.46
N SER A 115 8.32 -0.78 -10.17
CA SER A 115 9.33 -0.75 -11.24
C SER A 115 8.92 0.23 -12.34
N ASP A 116 7.66 0.19 -12.77
CA ASP A 116 7.18 1.04 -13.85
C ASP A 116 7.19 2.52 -13.45
N ILE A 117 6.79 2.84 -12.21
CA ILE A 117 6.87 4.21 -11.70
C ILE A 117 8.33 4.67 -11.63
N SER A 118 9.23 3.79 -11.20
CA SER A 118 10.66 4.09 -11.13
C SER A 118 11.25 4.41 -12.51
N ARG A 119 10.66 3.88 -13.55
CA ARG A 119 11.10 4.10 -14.95
C ARG A 119 10.37 5.23 -15.63
N ASN A 120 9.73 6.12 -14.88
CA ASN A 120 8.97 7.27 -15.40
C ASN A 120 7.71 6.90 -16.19
N GLY A 121 7.10 5.74 -15.89
CA GLY A 121 5.86 5.36 -16.52
C GLY A 121 4.71 6.29 -16.14
N ASN A 122 3.62 6.25 -16.92
CA ASN A 122 2.44 7.07 -16.67
C ASN A 122 1.72 6.54 -15.43
N ALA A 123 1.69 7.35 -14.37
CA ALA A 123 1.14 6.93 -13.08
C ALA A 123 -0.34 6.54 -13.18
N LYS A 124 -1.14 7.30 -13.91
CA LYS A 124 -2.57 7.02 -14.03
C LYS A 124 -2.82 5.66 -14.68
N ILE A 125 -2.08 5.36 -15.74
CA ILE A 125 -2.19 4.07 -16.43
C ILE A 125 -1.72 2.94 -15.52
N ILE A 126 -0.57 3.14 -14.86
CA ILE A 126 0.03 2.11 -14.00
C ILE A 126 -0.90 1.77 -12.83
N PHE A 127 -1.44 2.78 -12.15
CA PHE A 127 -2.31 2.54 -11.00
C PHE A 127 -3.69 2.02 -11.42
N THR A 128 -4.20 2.41 -12.58
CA THR A 128 -5.45 1.83 -13.10
C THR A 128 -5.27 0.34 -13.36
N ASP A 129 -4.18 -0.03 -14.01
CA ASP A 129 -3.87 -1.44 -14.27
C ASP A 129 -3.68 -2.21 -12.96
N LEU A 130 -2.98 -1.60 -12.00
CA LEU A 130 -2.79 -2.22 -10.70
C LEU A 130 -4.12 -2.51 -10.01
N CYS A 131 -5.04 -1.54 -10.01
CA CYS A 131 -6.36 -1.74 -9.41
C CYS A 131 -7.11 -2.89 -10.08
N ASN A 132 -7.04 -2.99 -11.40
CA ASN A 132 -7.69 -4.09 -12.12
C ASN A 132 -7.08 -5.44 -11.73
N LYS A 133 -5.76 -5.51 -11.60
CA LYS A 133 -5.07 -6.74 -11.20
C LYS A 133 -5.41 -7.13 -9.76
N VAL A 134 -5.49 -6.14 -8.87
CA VAL A 134 -5.90 -6.39 -7.49
C VAL A 134 -7.31 -6.97 -7.46
N MET A 135 -8.24 -6.38 -8.22
CA MET A 135 -9.61 -6.90 -8.30
C MET A 135 -9.66 -8.36 -8.73
N GLN A 136 -8.79 -8.75 -9.65
CA GLN A 136 -8.72 -10.13 -10.13
C GLN A 136 -8.16 -11.09 -9.09
N ASN A 137 -7.28 -10.62 -8.22
CA ASN A 137 -6.52 -11.48 -7.31
C ASN A 137 -7.10 -11.60 -5.90
N ILE A 138 -7.85 -10.60 -5.42
CA ILE A 138 -8.34 -10.65 -4.03
C ILE A 138 -9.63 -11.43 -3.87
N ARG A 139 -10.29 -11.81 -4.94
CA ARG A 139 -11.46 -12.67 -4.87
C ARG A 139 -11.06 -14.12 -5.03
N PRO A 140 -11.64 -15.01 -4.22
CA PRO A 140 -11.38 -16.43 -4.36
C PRO A 140 -11.90 -16.98 -5.68
#